data_74b535cb528dfdcac1df6d64d29b86d6
#
_entry.id   74b535cb528dfdcac1df6d64d29b86d6
#
_cell.length_a   1.000
_cell.length_b   1.000
_cell.length_c   1.000
_cell.angle_alpha   90.00
_cell.angle_beta   90.00
_cell.angle_gamma   90.00
#
_symmetry.space_group_name_H-M   'P 1'
#
loop_
_entity.id
_entity.type
_entity.pdbx_description
1 polymer ?
#
loop_
_entity_poly.entity_id
_entity_poly.type
_entity_poly.pdbx_seq_one_letter_code
_entity_poly.pdbx_strand_id
1 'polypeptide(L)'
;MQGIHVSAIDMGLERVMPVFQALGIKQTDAFVFTVAGTNGKGSTTATIAEICQQAGYKTALYQSPHLLVFNERVRINGKMVDDQTLIDAFATIEQARIDCGLTLSFFEMTTLAAFLIFAQNHCDVWVLEVGLGGRLDVVNVIEPNLAVITNVGIDHVEWLGDTREKIAAEKAGILRDNITLVYGETDMPSTIP
;
A
#
# COMPACT_ATOMS: atom_id res chain seq x y z
N MET A 1 11.21 -11.97 -18.85
CA MET A 1 10.89 -11.95 -17.40
C MET A 1 11.39 -13.25 -16.75
N GLN A 2 12.68 -13.39 -16.56
CA GLN A 2 13.24 -14.46 -15.75
C GLN A 2 13.52 -13.87 -14.36
N GLY A 3 12.79 -14.31 -13.34
CA GLY A 3 12.98 -13.89 -11.95
C GLY A 3 11.77 -13.34 -11.22
N ILE A 4 10.56 -13.51 -11.75
CA ILE A 4 9.33 -13.27 -10.98
C ILE A 4 9.25 -14.37 -9.92
N HIS A 5 9.05 -13.98 -8.68
CA HIS A 5 8.87 -14.90 -7.57
C HIS A 5 7.72 -15.87 -7.85
N VAL A 6 7.93 -17.16 -7.55
CA VAL A 6 7.02 -18.25 -7.93
C VAL A 6 5.70 -18.19 -7.16
N SER A 7 5.68 -17.55 -5.99
CA SER A 7 4.47 -17.38 -5.18
C SER A 7 3.72 -16.11 -5.57
N ALA A 8 2.42 -16.23 -5.82
CA ALA A 8 1.54 -15.10 -6.12
C ALA A 8 1.36 -14.16 -4.90
N ILE A 9 1.47 -14.73 -3.69
CA ILE A 9 1.44 -14.01 -2.42
C ILE A 9 2.68 -14.45 -1.63
N ASP A 10 3.52 -13.49 -1.28
CA ASP A 10 4.64 -13.69 -0.38
C ASP A 10 4.60 -12.55 0.65
N MET A 11 4.35 -12.90 1.90
CA MET A 11 4.23 -11.95 2.99
C MET A 11 5.58 -11.79 3.67
N GLY A 12 6.09 -10.57 3.72
CA GLY A 12 7.35 -10.23 4.35
C GLY A 12 7.99 -9.01 3.69
N LEU A 13 8.77 -8.27 4.44
CA LEU A 13 9.38 -7.03 3.96
C LEU A 13 10.87 -7.17 3.67
N GLU A 14 11.48 -8.31 4.00
CA GLU A 14 12.93 -8.53 3.94
C GLU A 14 13.49 -8.41 2.53
N ARG A 15 12.71 -8.82 1.50
CA ARG A 15 13.12 -8.71 0.10
C ARG A 15 12.84 -7.32 -0.48
N VAL A 16 11.74 -6.71 -0.05
CA VAL A 16 11.28 -5.41 -0.56
C VAL A 16 12.14 -4.28 -0.03
N MET A 17 12.51 -4.31 1.25
CA MET A 17 13.24 -3.23 1.91
C MET A 17 14.56 -2.85 1.23
N PRO A 18 15.45 -3.79 0.85
CA PRO A 18 16.68 -3.42 0.16
C PRO A 18 16.42 -2.74 -1.21
N VAL A 19 15.42 -3.22 -1.97
CA VAL A 19 15.07 -2.62 -3.26
C VAL A 19 14.44 -1.25 -3.05
N PHE A 20 13.55 -1.08 -2.08
CA PHE A 20 12.96 0.21 -1.72
C PHE A 20 14.04 1.24 -1.34
N GLN A 21 15.05 0.83 -0.56
CA GLN A 21 16.18 1.67 -0.19
C GLN A 21 17.05 2.04 -1.40
N ALA A 22 17.32 1.08 -2.29
CA ALA A 22 18.11 1.30 -3.51
C ALA A 22 17.42 2.28 -4.48
N LEU A 23 16.09 2.29 -4.52
CA LEU A 23 15.31 3.25 -5.32
C LEU A 23 15.44 4.69 -4.81
N GLY A 24 15.98 4.91 -3.61
CA GLY A 24 16.12 6.23 -3.03
C GLY A 24 14.79 6.94 -2.78
N ILE A 25 13.70 6.19 -2.72
CA ILE A 25 12.39 6.71 -2.30
C ILE A 25 12.53 7.05 -0.81
N LYS A 26 12.91 8.30 -0.55
CA LYS A 26 12.93 8.78 0.82
C LYS A 26 11.49 8.81 1.31
N GLN A 27 11.32 8.50 2.58
CA GLN A 27 10.06 8.76 3.24
C GLN A 27 9.68 10.21 2.97
N THR A 28 8.56 10.37 2.32
CA THR A 28 8.17 11.63 1.71
C THR A 28 7.76 12.64 2.78
N ASP A 29 7.87 13.93 2.49
CA ASP A 29 7.24 14.98 3.31
C ASP A 29 5.71 15.00 3.12
N ALA A 30 5.16 14.12 2.27
CA ALA A 30 3.73 13.99 2.03
C ALA A 30 3.02 13.44 3.27
N PHE A 31 1.77 13.85 3.45
CA PHE A 31 0.89 13.25 4.46
C PHE A 31 0.38 11.90 3.97
N VAL A 32 0.62 10.83 4.73
CA VAL A 32 0.31 9.46 4.33
C VAL A 32 -0.87 8.91 5.13
N PHE A 33 -1.93 8.52 4.41
CA PHE A 33 -3.02 7.70 4.91
C PHE A 33 -2.77 6.24 4.52
N THR A 34 -2.73 5.34 5.49
CA THR A 34 -2.69 3.89 5.25
C THR A 34 -4.00 3.26 5.68
N VAL A 35 -4.67 2.58 4.76
CA VAL A 35 -6.00 2.01 4.96
C VAL A 35 -5.96 0.49 4.87
N ALA A 36 -6.18 -0.18 6.00
CA ALA A 36 -6.38 -1.62 6.12
C ALA A 36 -7.86 -1.94 6.39
N GLY A 37 -8.21 -3.21 6.33
CA GLY A 37 -9.55 -3.70 6.64
C GLY A 37 -9.89 -4.97 5.87
N THR A 38 -10.96 -5.63 6.24
CA THR A 38 -11.46 -6.78 5.47
C THR A 38 -12.21 -6.28 4.24
N ASN A 39 -13.19 -5.40 4.43
CA ASN A 39 -14.01 -4.83 3.37
C ASN A 39 -13.95 -3.29 3.39
N GLY A 40 -14.31 -2.67 2.27
CA GLY A 40 -14.48 -1.22 2.18
C GLY A 40 -13.19 -0.41 2.06
N LYS A 41 -12.01 -1.02 2.02
CA LYS A 41 -10.72 -0.32 1.87
C LYS A 41 -10.72 0.60 0.65
N GLY A 42 -11.03 0.05 -0.54
CA GLY A 42 -11.03 0.81 -1.79
C GLY A 42 -12.00 2.00 -1.79
N SER A 43 -13.23 1.83 -1.26
CA SER A 43 -14.18 2.95 -1.14
C SER A 43 -13.66 4.01 -0.18
N THR A 44 -13.07 3.60 0.94
CA THR A 44 -12.50 4.53 1.92
C THR A 44 -11.32 5.31 1.35
N THR A 45 -10.38 4.63 0.69
CA THR A 45 -9.22 5.29 0.06
C THR A 45 -9.65 6.25 -1.05
N ALA A 46 -10.60 5.85 -1.90
CA ALA A 46 -11.13 6.73 -2.95
C ALA A 46 -11.79 7.98 -2.36
N THR A 47 -12.58 7.83 -1.28
CA THR A 47 -13.23 8.96 -0.61
C THR A 47 -12.22 9.92 0.03
N ILE A 48 -11.22 9.40 0.75
CA ILE A 48 -10.15 10.20 1.35
C ILE A 48 -9.40 10.97 0.26
N ALA A 49 -9.02 10.29 -0.83
CA ALA A 49 -8.29 10.91 -1.93
C ALA A 49 -9.10 12.05 -2.58
N GLU A 50 -10.40 11.84 -2.80
CA GLU A 50 -11.28 12.87 -3.35
C GLU A 50 -11.40 14.07 -2.41
N ILE A 51 -11.58 13.86 -1.11
CA ILE A 51 -11.63 14.94 -0.10
C ILE A 51 -10.34 15.76 -0.13
N CYS A 52 -9.17 15.11 -0.13
CA CYS A 52 -7.87 15.79 -0.17
C CYS A 52 -7.70 16.58 -1.48
N GLN A 53 -8.11 16.01 -2.61
CA GLN A 53 -8.05 16.67 -3.90
C GLN A 53 -8.97 17.92 -3.94
N GLN A 54 -10.20 17.83 -3.44
CA GLN A 54 -11.13 18.96 -3.35
C GLN A 54 -10.62 20.05 -2.38
N ALA A 55 -9.82 19.65 -1.40
CA ALA A 55 -9.14 20.60 -0.50
C ALA A 55 -7.91 21.28 -1.15
N GLY A 56 -7.55 20.92 -2.39
CA GLY A 56 -6.49 21.56 -3.17
C GLY A 56 -5.14 20.88 -3.07
N TYR A 57 -5.02 19.71 -2.42
CA TYR A 57 -3.77 18.95 -2.35
C TYR A 57 -3.53 18.13 -3.61
N LYS A 58 -2.28 18.04 -4.04
CA LYS A 58 -1.87 17.07 -5.06
C LYS A 58 -1.87 15.68 -4.46
N THR A 59 -2.90 14.90 -4.78
CA THR A 59 -3.21 13.65 -4.10
C THR A 59 -2.84 12.44 -4.95
N ALA A 60 -2.08 11.53 -4.36
CA ALA A 60 -1.76 10.21 -4.88
C ALA A 60 -2.68 9.16 -4.27
N LEU A 61 -3.16 8.21 -5.08
CA LEU A 61 -4.01 7.11 -4.64
C LEU A 61 -3.45 5.79 -5.17
N TYR A 62 -3.19 4.85 -4.28
CA TYR A 62 -2.84 3.46 -4.59
C TYR A 62 -3.96 2.53 -4.13
N GLN A 63 -4.46 1.70 -5.06
CA GLN A 63 -5.54 0.74 -4.82
C GLN A 63 -5.27 -0.62 -5.47
N SER A 64 -5.83 -1.68 -4.89
CA SER A 64 -5.79 -3.03 -5.47
C SER A 64 -6.99 -3.88 -5.01
N PRO A 65 -7.45 -4.79 -5.89
CA PRO A 65 -7.08 -4.96 -7.29
C PRO A 65 -7.70 -3.88 -8.22
N HIS A 66 -7.28 -3.84 -9.48
CA HIS A 66 -7.98 -3.08 -10.52
C HIS A 66 -9.23 -3.84 -11.01
N LEU A 67 -10.17 -3.12 -11.60
CA LEU A 67 -11.43 -3.70 -12.13
C LEU A 67 -11.34 -3.98 -13.64
N LEU A 68 -10.85 -3.04 -14.42
CA LEU A 68 -10.82 -3.12 -15.90
C LEU A 68 -9.39 -3.02 -16.43
N VAL A 69 -8.63 -2.01 -16.02
CA VAL A 69 -7.29 -1.74 -16.53
C VAL A 69 -6.30 -1.56 -15.38
N PHE A 70 -5.07 -2.00 -15.62
CA PHE A 70 -4.02 -2.01 -14.59
C PHE A 70 -3.75 -0.63 -13.99
N ASN A 71 -3.83 0.43 -14.80
CA ASN A 71 -3.54 1.81 -14.42
C ASN A 71 -4.46 2.35 -13.30
N GLU A 72 -5.62 1.73 -13.09
CA GLU A 72 -6.52 2.07 -12.00
C GLU A 72 -5.85 2.01 -10.62
N ARG A 73 -4.80 1.18 -10.50
CA ARG A 73 -4.05 1.00 -9.24
C ARG A 73 -3.29 2.24 -8.81
N VAL A 74 -2.93 3.11 -9.77
CA VAL A 74 -2.05 4.27 -9.54
C VAL A 74 -2.70 5.51 -10.12
N ARG A 75 -3.16 6.41 -9.26
CA ARG A 75 -3.82 7.65 -9.67
C ARG A 75 -3.16 8.85 -9.01
N ILE A 76 -3.11 9.96 -9.76
CA ILE A 76 -2.70 11.28 -9.27
C ILE A 76 -3.81 12.27 -9.62
N ASN A 77 -4.31 12.99 -8.62
CA ASN A 77 -5.44 13.90 -8.76
C ASN A 77 -6.62 13.25 -9.49
N GLY A 78 -7.03 12.05 -9.05
CA GLY A 78 -8.14 11.29 -9.59
C GLY A 78 -7.91 10.67 -10.97
N LYS A 79 -6.81 10.99 -11.66
CA LYS A 79 -6.49 10.47 -12.99
C LYS A 79 -5.52 9.30 -12.92
N MET A 80 -5.82 8.24 -13.63
CA MET A 80 -4.89 7.12 -13.83
C MET A 80 -3.62 7.62 -14.51
N VAL A 81 -2.47 7.10 -14.07
CA VAL A 81 -1.21 7.34 -14.78
C VAL A 81 -1.23 6.61 -16.13
N ASP A 82 -0.50 7.10 -17.10
CA ASP A 82 -0.40 6.49 -18.43
C ASP A 82 0.53 5.26 -18.43
N ASP A 83 0.46 4.49 -19.51
CA ASP A 83 1.26 3.27 -19.67
C ASP A 83 2.76 3.54 -19.65
N GLN A 84 3.21 4.64 -20.26
CA GLN A 84 4.63 4.96 -20.32
C GLN A 84 5.20 5.25 -18.94
N THR A 85 4.46 5.99 -18.11
CA THR A 85 4.82 6.26 -16.70
C THR A 85 5.01 4.96 -15.91
N LEU A 86 4.11 3.99 -16.10
CA LEU A 86 4.22 2.67 -15.45
C LEU A 86 5.40 1.87 -15.98
N ILE A 87 5.63 1.85 -17.31
CA ILE A 87 6.74 1.14 -17.94
C ILE A 87 8.07 1.67 -17.43
N ASP A 88 8.25 2.98 -17.36
CA ASP A 88 9.47 3.62 -16.90
C ASP A 88 9.72 3.31 -15.41
N ALA A 89 8.68 3.34 -14.58
CA ALA A 89 8.76 2.97 -13.18
C ALA A 89 9.15 1.48 -13.01
N PHE A 90 8.50 0.58 -13.76
CA PHE A 90 8.84 -0.84 -13.71
C PHE A 90 10.27 -1.12 -14.19
N ALA A 91 10.75 -0.42 -15.23
CA ALA A 91 12.13 -0.56 -15.69
C ALA A 91 13.14 -0.15 -14.60
N THR A 92 12.86 0.94 -13.89
CA THR A 92 13.68 1.43 -12.79
C THR A 92 13.74 0.43 -11.64
N ILE A 93 12.57 -0.13 -11.25
CA ILE A 93 12.50 -1.11 -10.17
C ILE A 93 13.17 -2.43 -10.58
N GLU A 94 12.99 -2.87 -11.82
CA GLU A 94 13.64 -4.08 -12.32
C GLU A 94 15.16 -3.97 -12.25
N GLN A 95 15.73 -2.80 -12.60
CA GLN A 95 17.16 -2.56 -12.46
C GLN A 95 17.59 -2.62 -10.98
N ALA A 96 16.89 -1.92 -10.09
CA ALA A 96 17.20 -1.92 -8.66
C ALA A 96 17.11 -3.35 -8.05
N ARG A 97 16.10 -4.12 -8.45
CA ARG A 97 15.95 -5.52 -8.05
C ARG A 97 17.13 -6.40 -8.48
N ILE A 98 17.58 -6.23 -9.75
CA ILE A 98 18.73 -6.95 -10.31
C ILE A 98 19.99 -6.58 -9.53
N ASP A 99 20.22 -5.31 -9.28
CA ASP A 99 21.40 -4.80 -8.57
C ASP A 99 21.45 -5.31 -7.12
N CYS A 100 20.27 -5.50 -6.50
CA CYS A 100 20.17 -6.12 -5.17
C CYS A 100 20.29 -7.65 -5.19
N GLY A 101 20.23 -8.31 -6.35
CA GLY A 101 20.23 -9.76 -6.48
C GLY A 101 18.98 -10.44 -5.91
N LEU A 102 17.83 -9.74 -5.87
CA LEU A 102 16.60 -10.19 -5.24
C LEU A 102 15.51 -10.49 -6.27
N THR A 103 14.46 -11.17 -5.82
CA THR A 103 13.22 -11.38 -6.59
C THR A 103 12.08 -10.58 -5.95
N LEU A 104 11.15 -10.09 -6.75
CA LEU A 104 9.94 -9.41 -6.29
C LEU A 104 8.71 -10.09 -6.86
N SER A 105 7.66 -10.21 -6.08
CA SER A 105 6.34 -10.62 -6.55
C SER A 105 5.70 -9.52 -7.40
N PHE A 106 4.63 -9.87 -8.12
CA PHE A 106 3.86 -8.90 -8.89
C PHE A 106 3.33 -7.75 -8.03
N PHE A 107 2.86 -8.04 -6.83
CA PHE A 107 2.32 -7.04 -5.92
C PHE A 107 3.43 -6.11 -5.40
N GLU A 108 4.58 -6.66 -5.03
CA GLU A 108 5.74 -5.90 -4.59
C GLU A 108 6.24 -4.93 -5.68
N MET A 109 6.39 -5.41 -6.91
CA MET A 109 6.76 -4.58 -8.06
C MET A 109 5.77 -3.45 -8.30
N THR A 110 4.47 -3.76 -8.24
CA THR A 110 3.40 -2.79 -8.48
C THR A 110 3.36 -1.70 -7.40
N THR A 111 3.49 -2.10 -6.14
CA THR A 111 3.46 -1.16 -5.01
C THR A 111 4.68 -0.23 -5.03
N LEU A 112 5.87 -0.76 -5.29
CA LEU A 112 7.07 0.06 -5.44
C LEU A 112 6.97 1.02 -6.63
N ALA A 113 6.35 0.60 -7.75
CA ALA A 113 6.11 1.48 -8.90
C ALA A 113 5.20 2.65 -8.51
N ALA A 114 4.14 2.41 -7.77
CA ALA A 114 3.27 3.47 -7.28
C ALA A 114 4.05 4.47 -6.41
N PHE A 115 4.83 4.00 -5.45
CA PHE A 115 5.62 4.87 -4.56
C PHE A 115 6.65 5.71 -5.33
N LEU A 116 7.35 5.11 -6.30
CA LEU A 116 8.31 5.81 -7.14
C LEU A 116 7.61 6.92 -7.94
N ILE A 117 6.48 6.62 -8.57
CA ILE A 117 5.68 7.58 -9.33
C ILE A 117 5.20 8.72 -8.43
N PHE A 118 4.70 8.42 -7.23
CA PHE A 118 4.21 9.43 -6.30
C PHE A 118 5.32 10.37 -5.81
N ALA A 119 6.49 9.82 -5.50
CA ALA A 119 7.66 10.60 -5.11
C ALA A 119 8.15 11.50 -6.25
N GLN A 120 8.27 10.97 -7.47
CA GLN A 120 8.68 11.75 -8.66
C GLN A 120 7.69 12.86 -8.99
N ASN A 121 6.43 12.67 -8.68
CA ASN A 121 5.39 13.68 -8.90
C ASN A 121 5.24 14.68 -7.75
N HIS A 122 5.99 14.56 -6.67
CA HIS A 122 5.89 15.44 -5.49
C HIS A 122 4.45 15.60 -5.00
N CYS A 123 3.76 14.48 -4.78
CA CYS A 123 2.40 14.50 -4.28
C CYS A 123 2.38 14.91 -2.80
N ASP A 124 1.45 15.82 -2.42
CA ASP A 124 1.32 16.33 -1.05
C ASP A 124 0.69 15.30 -0.10
N VAL A 125 -0.19 14.45 -0.64
CA VAL A 125 -0.92 13.43 0.11
C VAL A 125 -0.81 12.10 -0.62
N TRP A 126 -0.52 11.04 0.13
CA TRP A 126 -0.58 9.66 -0.35
C TRP A 126 -1.68 8.92 0.38
N VAL A 127 -2.59 8.31 -0.35
CA VAL A 127 -3.66 7.46 0.18
C VAL A 127 -3.39 6.03 -0.31
N LEU A 128 -3.03 5.16 0.63
CA LEU A 128 -2.49 3.84 0.35
C LEU A 128 -3.45 2.75 0.84
N GLU A 129 -3.92 1.91 -0.06
CA GLU A 129 -4.70 0.72 0.25
C GLU A 129 -3.78 -0.46 0.53
N VAL A 130 -3.92 -1.09 1.70
CA VAL A 130 -3.28 -2.36 2.04
C VAL A 130 -3.87 -3.49 1.19
N GLY A 131 -3.02 -4.28 0.56
CA GLY A 131 -3.45 -5.42 -0.24
C GLY A 131 -3.97 -6.57 0.63
N LEU A 132 -3.18 -7.02 1.60
CA LEU A 132 -3.50 -8.14 2.47
C LEU A 132 -2.94 -7.94 3.88
N GLY A 133 -3.79 -8.14 4.89
CA GLY A 133 -3.38 -8.01 6.30
C GLY A 133 -3.05 -6.57 6.67
N GLY A 134 -1.78 -6.26 6.82
CA GLY A 134 -1.23 -4.94 7.14
C GLY A 134 0.25 -5.04 7.51
N ARG A 135 0.57 -5.74 8.57
CA ARG A 135 1.92 -5.82 9.16
C ARG A 135 3.03 -6.18 8.17
N LEU A 136 2.79 -7.17 7.33
CA LEU A 136 3.74 -7.70 6.35
C LEU A 136 3.41 -7.28 4.90
N ASP A 137 2.44 -6.39 4.71
CA ASP A 137 2.12 -5.86 3.40
C ASP A 137 3.18 -4.84 2.95
N VAL A 138 3.49 -4.86 1.65
CA VAL A 138 4.47 -3.94 1.06
C VAL A 138 4.13 -2.47 1.31
N VAL A 139 2.85 -2.12 1.36
CA VAL A 139 2.41 -0.75 1.68
C VAL A 139 2.98 -0.28 3.01
N ASN A 140 3.23 -1.20 3.94
CA ASN A 140 3.71 -0.91 5.28
C ASN A 140 5.23 -0.57 5.35
N VAL A 141 5.94 -0.49 4.22
CA VAL A 141 7.31 0.07 4.17
C VAL A 141 7.31 1.60 4.27
N ILE A 142 6.15 2.24 4.05
CA ILE A 142 5.94 3.68 4.21
C ILE A 142 5.31 3.93 5.58
N GLU A 143 5.86 4.90 6.32
CA GLU A 143 5.33 5.27 7.63
C GLU A 143 4.05 6.12 7.48
N PRO A 144 2.91 5.72 8.05
CA PRO A 144 1.68 6.49 7.97
C PRO A 144 1.68 7.67 8.94
N ASN A 145 1.01 8.76 8.55
CA ASN A 145 0.65 9.85 9.46
C ASN A 145 -0.71 9.61 10.12
N LEU A 146 -1.59 8.86 9.41
CA LEU A 146 -2.88 8.43 9.90
C LEU A 146 -3.20 7.04 9.37
N ALA A 147 -3.61 6.14 10.27
CA ALA A 147 -4.03 4.80 9.93
C ALA A 147 -5.56 4.67 10.00
N VAL A 148 -6.12 3.92 9.05
CA VAL A 148 -7.53 3.57 9.05
C VAL A 148 -7.67 2.05 9.00
N ILE A 149 -8.48 1.49 9.88
CA ILE A 149 -8.93 0.10 9.79
C ILE A 149 -10.45 0.12 9.60
N THR A 150 -10.91 -0.20 8.41
CA THR A 150 -12.33 -0.09 8.05
C THR A 150 -13.20 -1.05 8.86
N ASN A 151 -12.79 -2.30 8.95
CA ASN A 151 -13.43 -3.36 9.74
C ASN A 151 -12.50 -4.57 9.87
N VAL A 152 -12.89 -5.50 10.75
CA VAL A 152 -12.21 -6.78 10.92
C VAL A 152 -13.23 -7.92 10.86
N GLY A 153 -13.25 -8.63 9.74
CA GLY A 153 -14.02 -9.86 9.52
C GLY A 153 -13.08 -11.05 9.29
N ILE A 154 -13.64 -12.26 9.32
CA ILE A 154 -12.92 -13.49 9.00
C ILE A 154 -12.76 -13.57 7.48
N ASP A 155 -11.52 -13.48 7.00
CA ASP A 155 -11.15 -13.59 5.60
C ASP A 155 -9.66 -13.94 5.48
N HIS A 156 -9.27 -14.54 4.36
CA HIS A 156 -7.87 -14.92 4.10
C HIS A 156 -7.21 -15.71 5.25
N VAL A 157 -7.94 -16.66 5.83
CA VAL A 157 -7.52 -17.40 7.03
C VAL A 157 -6.20 -18.15 6.87
N GLU A 158 -5.85 -18.56 5.65
CA GLU A 158 -4.58 -19.22 5.32
C GLU A 158 -3.37 -18.32 5.58
N TRP A 159 -3.56 -16.99 5.58
CA TRP A 159 -2.50 -15.98 5.68
C TRP A 159 -2.58 -15.19 6.99
N LEU A 160 -3.79 -14.86 7.44
CA LEU A 160 -4.00 -13.93 8.54
C LEU A 160 -4.41 -14.61 9.86
N GLY A 161 -4.73 -15.91 9.78
CA GLY A 161 -5.22 -16.68 10.91
C GLY A 161 -6.74 -16.84 10.92
N ASP A 162 -7.20 -17.72 11.77
CA ASP A 162 -8.56 -18.28 11.81
C ASP A 162 -9.48 -17.57 12.81
N THR A 163 -8.99 -16.54 13.51
CA THR A 163 -9.80 -15.75 14.46
C THR A 163 -9.75 -14.26 14.11
N ARG A 164 -10.79 -13.56 14.54
CA ARG A 164 -10.91 -12.11 14.37
C ARG A 164 -9.75 -11.36 15.03
N GLU A 165 -9.31 -11.84 16.19
CA GLU A 165 -8.19 -11.26 16.95
C GLU A 165 -6.86 -11.39 16.22
N LYS A 166 -6.58 -12.55 15.59
CA LYS A 166 -5.37 -12.76 14.79
C LYS A 166 -5.37 -11.82 13.57
N ILE A 167 -6.49 -11.76 12.86
CA ILE A 167 -6.67 -10.88 11.71
C ILE A 167 -6.54 -9.41 12.11
N ALA A 168 -7.09 -9.03 13.27
CA ALA A 168 -6.97 -7.69 13.83
C ALA A 168 -5.52 -7.32 14.14
N ALA A 169 -4.75 -8.25 14.73
CA ALA A 169 -3.33 -8.06 15.01
C ALA A 169 -2.51 -7.81 13.73
N GLU A 170 -2.78 -8.56 12.65
CA GLU A 170 -2.13 -8.33 11.36
C GLU A 170 -2.48 -6.95 10.78
N LYS A 171 -3.74 -6.53 10.88
CA LYS A 171 -4.16 -5.20 10.41
C LYS A 171 -3.60 -4.08 11.29
N ALA A 172 -3.55 -4.27 12.61
CA ALA A 172 -2.96 -3.32 13.55
C ALA A 172 -1.46 -3.08 13.31
N GLY A 173 -0.79 -3.97 12.58
CA GLY A 173 0.61 -3.80 12.21
C GLY A 173 0.92 -2.59 11.31
N ILE A 174 -0.10 -1.86 10.83
CA ILE A 174 0.08 -0.58 10.14
C ILE A 174 0.20 0.61 11.13
N LEU A 175 -0.06 0.38 12.42
CA LEU A 175 0.00 1.43 13.43
C LEU A 175 1.45 1.74 13.82
N ARG A 176 1.67 2.95 14.27
CA ARG A 176 2.93 3.44 14.85
C ARG A 176 2.62 4.20 16.14
N ASP A 177 3.63 4.39 16.95
CA ASP A 177 3.50 5.20 18.16
C ASP A 177 3.07 6.64 17.81
N ASN A 178 2.11 7.16 18.54
CA ASN A 178 1.63 8.55 18.44
C ASN A 178 0.94 8.94 17.12
N ILE A 179 0.49 7.98 16.30
CA ILE A 179 -0.37 8.30 15.17
C ILE A 179 -1.85 8.11 15.51
N THR A 180 -2.71 8.79 14.76
CA THR A 180 -4.15 8.63 14.90
C THR A 180 -4.62 7.37 14.19
N LEU A 181 -5.41 6.54 14.87
CA LEU A 181 -6.19 5.46 14.28
C LEU A 181 -7.65 5.88 14.14
N VAL A 182 -8.22 5.66 12.96
CA VAL A 182 -9.67 5.67 12.72
C VAL A 182 -10.13 4.23 12.53
N TYR A 183 -11.00 3.75 13.40
CA TYR A 183 -11.61 2.42 13.30
C TYR A 183 -13.08 2.54 12.86
N GLY A 184 -13.48 1.78 11.84
CA GLY A 184 -14.75 1.98 11.15
C GLY A 184 -15.96 1.26 11.75
N GLU A 185 -15.80 0.47 12.83
CA GLU A 185 -16.87 -0.24 13.52
C GLU A 185 -16.92 0.13 15.01
N THR A 186 -17.99 -0.25 15.69
CA THR A 186 -18.18 0.05 17.12
C THR A 186 -17.57 -1.01 18.04
N ASP A 187 -17.30 -2.22 17.54
CA ASP A 187 -16.79 -3.37 18.28
C ASP A 187 -15.32 -3.67 17.94
N MET A 188 -14.44 -2.77 18.33
CA MET A 188 -13.01 -2.91 18.06
C MET A 188 -12.40 -4.12 18.78
N PRO A 189 -11.71 -5.04 18.08
CA PRO A 189 -11.01 -6.15 18.72
C PRO A 189 -9.94 -5.67 19.70
N SER A 190 -9.78 -6.37 20.81
CA SER A 190 -8.85 -6.01 21.90
C SER A 190 -7.37 -6.08 21.50
N THR A 191 -7.05 -6.70 20.37
CA THR A 191 -5.70 -6.78 19.80
C THR A 191 -5.30 -5.54 19.01
N ILE A 192 -6.22 -4.62 18.77
CA ILE A 192 -5.94 -3.29 18.26
C ILE A 192 -5.69 -2.38 19.47
N PRO A 193 -4.51 -1.77 19.59
CA PRO A 193 -4.12 -0.98 20.76
C PRO A 193 -4.94 0.31 20.94
#